data_e92241bfd23906b3063fb55f961d665d
#
_entry.id   e92241bfd23906b3063fb55f961d665d
#
_cell.length_a   1.000
_cell.length_b   1.000
_cell.length_c   1.000
_cell.angle_alpha   90.00
_cell.angle_beta   90.00
_cell.angle_gamma   90.00
#
_symmetry.space_group_name_H-M   'P 1'
#
loop_
_entity.id
_entity.type
_entity.pdbx_description
1 polymer ?
#
loop_
_entity_poly.entity_id
_entity_poly.type
_entity_poly.pdbx_seq_one_letter_code
_entity_poly.pdbx_strand_id
1 'polypeptide(L)'
;MEVHANQADEVFMRVGDKSKKLSFDERMQLMYDKGERFFEDKPVPDADIDDIDMNFVKAYIDKVGYSKSPMEYLLENKGFAKEKNHSFQVSTAAILLFGKNPQLYFPRARVRFIRYEGIRECVGAQMNVIKDVIFEGNILNMLTKAISYLDTQIKEKPILEQTDCL
;
A
#
# COMPACT_ATOMS: atom_id res chain seq x y z
N MET A 1 7.03 10.43 -20.58
CA MET A 1 8.38 10.82 -21.07
C MET A 1 9.27 9.61 -20.88
N GLU A 2 9.62 8.94 -21.95
CA GLU A 2 10.32 7.64 -21.94
C GLU A 2 11.78 7.74 -21.51
N VAL A 3 12.30 6.68 -20.89
CA VAL A 3 13.72 6.53 -20.58
C VAL A 3 14.42 6.02 -21.83
N HIS A 4 15.24 6.85 -22.45
CA HIS A 4 15.96 6.48 -23.67
C HIS A 4 17.31 5.83 -23.31
N ALA A 5 17.55 4.67 -23.90
CA ALA A 5 18.85 4.01 -23.86
C ALA A 5 19.62 4.24 -25.19
N ASN A 6 20.94 4.22 -25.13
CA ASN A 6 21.78 4.21 -26.34
C ASN A 6 21.78 2.83 -26.99
N GLN A 7 22.52 2.66 -28.11
CA GLN A 7 22.64 1.40 -28.84
C GLN A 7 23.24 0.24 -27.99
N ALA A 8 23.95 0.57 -26.90
CA ALA A 8 24.54 -0.39 -25.97
C ALA A 8 23.63 -0.65 -24.75
N ASP A 9 22.33 -0.28 -24.80
CA ASP A 9 21.36 -0.36 -23.71
C ASP A 9 21.80 0.39 -22.42
N GLU A 10 22.55 1.49 -22.59
CA GLU A 10 22.99 2.32 -21.46
C GLU A 10 22.13 3.56 -21.35
N VAL A 11 21.76 3.90 -20.11
CA VAL A 11 21.00 5.11 -19.78
C VAL A 11 21.92 6.08 -19.04
N PHE A 12 21.86 7.35 -19.44
CA PHE A 12 22.64 8.41 -18.82
C PHE A 12 21.71 9.50 -18.27
N MET A 13 22.09 10.04 -17.12
CA MET A 13 21.41 11.20 -16.53
C MET A 13 22.39 12.37 -16.42
N ARG A 14 21.91 13.56 -16.72
CA ARG A 14 22.71 14.79 -16.57
C ARG A 14 22.72 15.19 -15.09
N VAL A 15 23.90 15.30 -14.51
CA VAL A 15 24.13 15.78 -13.14
C VAL A 15 25.08 16.95 -13.22
N GLY A 16 24.54 18.17 -13.15
CA GLY A 16 25.31 19.39 -13.38
C GLY A 16 25.86 19.46 -14.81
N ASP A 17 27.15 19.56 -14.96
CA ASP A 17 27.88 19.65 -16.23
C ASP A 17 28.29 18.29 -16.81
N LYS A 18 28.07 17.19 -16.07
CA LYS A 18 28.52 15.85 -16.45
C LYS A 18 27.33 14.92 -16.75
N SER A 19 27.55 13.98 -17.67
CA SER A 19 26.64 12.86 -17.90
C SER A 19 27.11 11.66 -17.08
N LYS A 20 26.25 11.17 -16.20
CA LYS A 20 26.49 9.99 -15.36
C LYS A 20 25.74 8.80 -15.97
N LYS A 21 26.43 7.69 -16.20
CA LYS A 21 25.79 6.41 -16.53
C LYS A 21 25.05 5.89 -15.30
N LEU A 22 23.79 5.52 -15.49
CA LEU A 22 22.97 4.97 -14.43
C LEU A 22 23.26 3.47 -14.23
N SER A 23 23.34 3.06 -12.97
CA SER A 23 23.29 1.64 -12.61
C SER A 23 21.92 1.05 -12.91
N PHE A 24 21.80 -0.29 -12.82
CA PHE A 24 20.50 -0.95 -13.00
C PHE A 24 19.43 -0.42 -12.04
N ASP A 25 19.76 -0.29 -10.76
CA ASP A 25 18.83 0.20 -9.73
C ASP A 25 18.44 1.66 -9.96
N GLU A 26 19.39 2.53 -10.31
CA GLU A 26 19.12 3.93 -10.65
C GLU A 26 18.23 4.06 -11.91
N ARG A 27 18.44 3.19 -12.91
CA ARG A 27 17.59 3.13 -14.10
C ARG A 27 16.16 2.69 -13.74
N MET A 28 16.04 1.67 -12.91
CA MET A 28 14.73 1.19 -12.43
C MET A 28 14.00 2.30 -11.66
N GLN A 29 14.69 3.00 -10.75
CA GLN A 29 14.12 4.12 -10.01
C GLN A 29 13.64 5.22 -10.96
N LEU A 30 14.45 5.58 -11.96
CA LEU A 30 14.08 6.59 -12.95
C LEU A 30 12.82 6.18 -13.75
N MET A 31 12.66 4.89 -14.07
CA MET A 31 11.46 4.38 -14.76
C MET A 31 10.20 4.51 -13.89
N TYR A 32 10.30 4.26 -12.58
CA TYR A 32 9.21 4.51 -11.64
C TYR A 32 8.91 6.01 -11.52
N ASP A 33 9.91 6.85 -11.35
CA ASP A 33 9.75 8.30 -11.22
C ASP A 33 9.13 8.95 -12.46
N LYS A 34 9.39 8.39 -13.64
CA LYS A 34 8.80 8.84 -14.91
C LYS A 34 7.43 8.21 -15.23
N GLY A 35 6.94 7.30 -14.40
CA GLY A 35 5.68 6.62 -14.63
C GLY A 35 5.69 5.62 -15.80
N GLU A 36 6.84 5.15 -16.22
CA GLU A 36 6.96 4.06 -17.21
C GLU A 36 6.69 2.69 -16.57
N ARG A 37 6.89 2.60 -15.26
CA ARG A 37 6.55 1.44 -14.43
C ARG A 37 5.87 1.89 -13.17
N PHE A 38 4.88 1.13 -12.76
CA PHE A 38 4.16 1.33 -11.52
C PHE A 38 4.37 0.11 -10.61
N PHE A 39 4.63 0.36 -9.35
CA PHE A 39 4.82 -0.70 -8.36
C PHE A 39 3.56 -1.57 -8.23
N GLU A 40 2.41 -0.94 -8.29
CA GLU A 40 1.09 -1.58 -8.20
C GLU A 40 0.79 -2.56 -9.33
N ASP A 41 1.33 -2.34 -10.53
CA ASP A 41 1.13 -3.21 -11.70
C ASP A 41 2.08 -4.41 -11.73
N LYS A 42 3.06 -4.43 -10.82
CA LYS A 42 4.05 -5.49 -10.77
C LYS A 42 3.38 -6.81 -10.39
N PRO A 43 3.61 -7.88 -11.17
CA PRO A 43 3.14 -9.21 -10.78
C PRO A 43 3.80 -9.66 -9.48
N VAL A 44 3.02 -10.31 -8.62
CA VAL A 44 3.54 -10.91 -7.38
C VAL A 44 3.98 -12.33 -7.67
N PRO A 45 5.25 -12.69 -7.52
CA PRO A 45 5.71 -14.06 -7.67
C PRO A 45 4.99 -14.98 -6.69
N ASP A 46 4.69 -16.19 -7.13
CA ASP A 46 4.06 -17.25 -6.33
C ASP A 46 2.65 -16.94 -5.81
N ALA A 47 2.08 -15.79 -6.18
CA ALA A 47 0.70 -15.43 -5.89
C ALA A 47 -0.21 -15.75 -7.07
N ASP A 48 -1.41 -16.19 -6.76
CA ASP A 48 -2.39 -16.66 -7.72
C ASP A 48 -3.79 -16.11 -7.37
N ILE A 49 -4.77 -16.41 -8.19
CA ILE A 49 -6.15 -15.94 -8.01
C ILE A 49 -6.79 -16.48 -6.73
N ASP A 50 -6.33 -17.63 -6.24
CA ASP A 50 -6.82 -18.24 -4.99
C ASP A 50 -6.40 -17.45 -3.75
N ASP A 51 -5.39 -16.58 -3.85
CA ASP A 51 -4.99 -15.65 -2.79
C ASP A 51 -5.93 -14.44 -2.66
N ILE A 52 -6.80 -14.23 -3.65
CA ILE A 52 -7.78 -13.15 -3.66
C ILE A 52 -9.05 -13.55 -2.91
N ASP A 53 -9.55 -12.66 -2.07
CA ASP A 53 -10.87 -12.80 -1.43
C ASP A 53 -11.97 -12.35 -2.39
N MET A 54 -12.50 -13.30 -3.15
CA MET A 54 -13.57 -13.04 -4.12
C MET A 54 -14.87 -12.52 -3.50
N ASN A 55 -15.15 -12.86 -2.23
CA ASN A 55 -16.31 -12.32 -1.52
C ASN A 55 -16.10 -10.84 -1.21
N PHE A 56 -14.87 -10.46 -0.85
CA PHE A 56 -14.52 -9.08 -0.61
C PHE A 56 -14.53 -8.26 -1.92
N VAL A 57 -14.02 -8.82 -3.03
CA VAL A 57 -14.14 -8.22 -4.36
C VAL A 57 -15.59 -8.00 -4.72
N LYS A 58 -16.46 -9.01 -4.51
CA LYS A 58 -17.90 -8.89 -4.78
C LYS A 58 -18.53 -7.74 -3.98
N ALA A 59 -18.30 -7.70 -2.67
CA ALA A 59 -18.83 -6.63 -1.83
C ALA A 59 -18.32 -5.24 -2.25
N TYR A 60 -17.11 -5.16 -2.78
CA TYR A 60 -16.53 -3.92 -3.31
C TYR A 60 -17.20 -3.50 -4.63
N ILE A 61 -17.32 -4.42 -5.61
CA ILE A 61 -17.89 -4.10 -6.92
C ILE A 61 -19.38 -3.73 -6.81
N ASP A 62 -20.12 -4.34 -5.87
CA ASP A 62 -21.51 -3.97 -5.59
C ASP A 62 -21.61 -2.51 -5.12
N LYS A 63 -20.66 -2.04 -4.30
CA LYS A 63 -20.62 -0.65 -3.83
C LYS A 63 -20.27 0.36 -4.92
N VAL A 64 -19.40 -0.01 -5.87
CA VAL A 64 -18.99 0.87 -6.97
C VAL A 64 -19.91 0.75 -8.20
N GLY A 65 -20.94 -0.08 -8.14
CA GLY A 65 -21.94 -0.23 -9.20
C GLY A 65 -21.44 -0.98 -10.44
N TYR A 66 -20.47 -1.88 -10.28
CA TYR A 66 -19.97 -2.70 -11.37
C TYR A 66 -20.87 -3.93 -11.55
N SER A 67 -21.36 -4.17 -12.77
CA SER A 67 -22.44 -5.12 -13.05
C SER A 67 -22.01 -6.54 -13.42
N LYS A 68 -20.70 -6.74 -13.68
CA LYS A 68 -20.17 -8.05 -14.08
C LYS A 68 -19.62 -8.82 -12.86
N SER A 69 -19.07 -10.01 -13.10
CA SER A 69 -18.54 -10.88 -12.05
C SER A 69 -17.27 -10.31 -11.39
N PRO A 70 -16.93 -10.75 -10.15
CA PRO A 70 -15.67 -10.39 -9.51
C PRO A 70 -14.42 -10.74 -10.34
N MET A 71 -14.45 -11.88 -11.04
CA MET A 71 -13.34 -12.30 -11.90
C MET A 71 -13.16 -11.38 -13.10
N GLU A 72 -14.26 -11.00 -13.77
CA GLU A 72 -14.21 -10.03 -14.87
C GLU A 72 -13.70 -8.68 -14.39
N TYR A 73 -14.08 -8.26 -13.18
CA TYR A 73 -13.55 -7.04 -12.59
C TYR A 73 -12.03 -7.06 -12.46
N LEU A 74 -11.47 -8.17 -11.95
CA LEU A 74 -10.02 -8.31 -11.77
C LEU A 74 -9.27 -8.38 -13.11
N LEU A 75 -9.86 -8.96 -14.14
CA LEU A 75 -9.23 -9.08 -15.46
C LEU A 75 -9.35 -7.82 -16.31
N GLU A 76 -10.49 -7.13 -16.25
CA GLU A 76 -10.76 -5.95 -17.09
C GLU A 76 -10.23 -4.65 -16.49
N ASN A 77 -10.20 -4.54 -15.16
CA ASN A 77 -9.84 -3.28 -14.50
C ASN A 77 -8.36 -3.21 -14.12
N LYS A 78 -7.65 -2.31 -14.78
CA LYS A 78 -6.28 -1.87 -14.45
C LYS A 78 -5.24 -3.00 -14.26
N GLY A 79 -5.51 -4.18 -14.81
CA GLY A 79 -4.54 -5.29 -14.73
C GLY A 79 -4.34 -5.85 -13.33
N PHE A 80 -5.40 -5.92 -12.51
CA PHE A 80 -5.33 -6.62 -11.22
C PHE A 80 -4.96 -8.08 -11.39
N ALA A 81 -5.47 -8.73 -12.45
CA ALA A 81 -5.07 -10.08 -12.83
C ALA A 81 -4.90 -10.18 -14.36
N LYS A 82 -4.00 -11.07 -14.79
CA LYS A 82 -3.78 -11.39 -16.20
C LYS A 82 -3.70 -12.90 -16.35
N GLU A 83 -4.41 -13.45 -17.33
CA GLU A 83 -4.25 -14.84 -17.70
C GLU A 83 -2.94 -15.03 -18.47
N LYS A 84 -2.13 -15.99 -18.04
CA LYS A 84 -0.86 -16.35 -18.67
C LYS A 84 -0.61 -17.85 -18.53
N ASN A 85 -0.44 -18.56 -19.63
CA ASN A 85 -0.11 -19.98 -19.62
C ASN A 85 -1.06 -20.84 -18.78
N HIS A 86 -2.39 -20.61 -18.91
CA HIS A 86 -3.43 -21.31 -18.15
C HIS A 86 -3.40 -21.09 -16.61
N SER A 87 -2.70 -20.06 -16.15
CA SER A 87 -2.70 -19.60 -14.76
C SER A 87 -3.01 -18.11 -14.71
N PHE A 88 -3.40 -17.62 -13.54
CA PHE A 88 -3.64 -16.18 -13.32
C PHE A 88 -2.45 -15.57 -12.61
N GLN A 89 -1.91 -14.54 -13.20
CA GLN A 89 -0.87 -13.73 -12.59
C GLN A 89 -1.53 -12.49 -11.98
N VAL A 90 -1.43 -12.35 -10.67
CA VAL A 90 -2.02 -11.24 -9.92
C VAL A 90 -1.01 -10.13 -9.66
N SER A 91 -1.48 -8.89 -9.68
CA SER A 91 -0.63 -7.72 -9.44
C SER A 91 -0.48 -7.41 -7.96
N THR A 92 0.52 -6.59 -7.64
CA THR A 92 0.72 -6.04 -6.29
C THR A 92 -0.54 -5.32 -5.77
N ALA A 93 -1.20 -4.53 -6.63
CA ALA A 93 -2.44 -3.84 -6.27
C ALA A 93 -3.55 -4.84 -5.90
N ALA A 94 -3.72 -5.92 -6.66
CA ALA A 94 -4.73 -6.93 -6.38
C ALA A 94 -4.52 -7.59 -5.02
N ILE A 95 -3.29 -7.99 -4.72
CA ILE A 95 -2.95 -8.61 -3.42
C ILE A 95 -3.14 -7.62 -2.27
N LEU A 96 -2.69 -6.38 -2.42
CA LEU A 96 -2.81 -5.39 -1.34
C LEU A 96 -4.26 -4.96 -1.08
N LEU A 97 -5.09 -4.86 -2.12
CA LEU A 97 -6.49 -4.42 -1.99
C LEU A 97 -7.45 -5.56 -1.66
N PHE A 98 -7.26 -6.74 -2.23
CA PHE A 98 -8.22 -7.83 -2.21
C PHE A 98 -7.64 -9.15 -1.70
N GLY A 99 -6.35 -9.22 -1.39
CA GLY A 99 -5.72 -10.44 -0.89
C GLY A 99 -6.29 -10.89 0.46
N LYS A 100 -6.37 -12.20 0.65
CA LYS A 100 -6.74 -12.83 1.93
C LYS A 100 -5.70 -12.54 3.00
N ASN A 101 -4.41 -12.68 2.65
CA ASN A 101 -3.26 -12.49 3.51
C ASN A 101 -2.13 -11.74 2.80
N PRO A 102 -2.26 -10.43 2.55
CA PRO A 102 -1.24 -9.65 1.82
C PRO A 102 0.15 -9.69 2.46
N GLN A 103 0.21 -9.88 3.78
CA GLN A 103 1.46 -9.90 4.54
C GLN A 103 2.35 -11.12 4.24
N LEU A 104 1.84 -12.17 3.61
CA LEU A 104 2.64 -13.28 3.10
C LEU A 104 3.63 -12.80 2.02
N TYR A 105 3.16 -11.88 1.16
CA TYR A 105 3.93 -11.32 0.06
C TYR A 105 4.60 -10.00 0.41
N PHE A 106 3.94 -9.22 1.26
CA PHE A 106 4.36 -7.88 1.69
C PHE A 106 4.37 -7.77 3.23
N PRO A 107 5.35 -8.35 3.92
CA PRO A 107 5.38 -8.41 5.39
C PRO A 107 5.36 -7.03 6.08
N ARG A 108 5.75 -5.98 5.35
CA ARG A 108 5.75 -4.59 5.84
C ARG A 108 4.47 -3.82 5.54
N ALA A 109 3.53 -4.39 4.76
CA ALA A 109 2.25 -3.78 4.45
C ALA A 109 1.30 -3.87 5.66
N ARG A 110 1.56 -3.07 6.70
CA ARG A 110 0.81 -3.02 7.95
C ARG A 110 0.76 -1.61 8.52
N VAL A 111 -0.28 -1.32 9.30
CA VAL A 111 -0.37 -0.10 10.09
C VAL A 111 0.02 -0.43 11.52
N ARG A 112 0.92 0.35 12.11
CA ARG A 112 1.32 0.23 13.51
C ARG A 112 0.90 1.50 14.25
N PHE A 113 0.12 1.33 15.31
CA PHE A 113 -0.26 2.38 16.21
C PHE A 113 0.55 2.29 17.48
N ILE A 114 1.24 3.37 17.83
CA ILE A 114 2.00 3.47 19.07
C ILE A 114 1.51 4.67 19.86
N ARG A 115 1.22 4.46 21.13
CA ARG A 115 0.86 5.51 22.07
C ARG A 115 1.90 5.60 23.17
N TYR A 116 2.41 6.78 23.37
CA TYR A 116 3.36 7.10 24.44
C TYR A 116 2.69 7.82 25.59
N GLU A 117 3.22 7.67 26.79
CA GLU A 117 2.94 8.56 27.91
C GLU A 117 3.74 9.85 27.76
N GLY A 118 3.04 10.99 27.80
CA GLY A 118 3.65 12.30 27.56
C GLY A 118 3.69 12.71 26.09
N ILE A 119 4.60 13.61 25.74
CA ILE A 119 4.65 14.29 24.43
C ILE A 119 5.85 13.86 23.57
N ARG A 120 6.72 13.02 24.09
CA ARG A 120 7.93 12.53 23.40
C ARG A 120 8.14 11.05 23.65
N GLU A 121 8.71 10.38 22.66
CA GLU A 121 9.20 9.01 22.80
C GLU A 121 10.43 8.98 23.71
N CYS A 122 10.43 8.08 24.71
CA CYS A 122 11.58 7.76 25.52
C CYS A 122 12.03 6.33 25.26
N VAL A 123 13.33 6.10 25.25
CA VAL A 123 13.95 4.83 24.95
C VAL A 123 14.77 4.28 26.13
N GLY A 124 15.07 2.98 26.10
CA GLY A 124 15.83 2.31 27.16
C GLY A 124 15.04 2.16 28.45
N ALA A 125 15.69 2.42 29.59
CA ALA A 125 15.07 2.29 30.91
C ALA A 125 13.90 3.26 31.18
N GLN A 126 13.75 4.29 30.35
CA GLN A 126 12.67 5.29 30.43
C GLN A 126 11.57 5.06 29.39
N MET A 127 11.51 3.86 28.79
CA MET A 127 10.52 3.55 27.75
C MET A 127 9.10 3.82 28.27
N ASN A 128 8.36 4.66 27.52
CA ASN A 128 7.06 5.17 27.90
C ASN A 128 5.94 4.74 26.94
N VAL A 129 6.09 3.63 26.25
CA VAL A 129 5.07 3.05 25.38
C VAL A 129 3.92 2.48 26.22
N ILE A 130 2.71 3.03 26.03
CA ILE A 130 1.49 2.57 26.71
C ILE A 130 0.76 1.54 25.86
N LYS A 131 0.74 1.75 24.54
CA LYS A 131 0.07 0.88 23.56
C LYS A 131 0.96 0.71 22.34
N ASP A 132 1.00 -0.50 21.83
CA ASP A 132 1.64 -0.87 20.57
C ASP A 132 0.75 -1.92 19.90
N VAL A 133 0.07 -1.53 18.83
CA VAL A 133 -0.91 -2.36 18.13
C VAL A 133 -0.61 -2.36 16.66
N ILE A 134 -0.64 -3.55 16.06
CA ILE A 134 -0.42 -3.75 14.63
C ILE A 134 -1.72 -4.19 13.99
N PHE A 135 -2.06 -3.58 12.85
CA PHE A 135 -3.20 -3.95 12.02
C PHE A 135 -2.69 -4.55 10.72
N GLU A 136 -3.17 -5.74 10.41
CA GLU A 136 -2.84 -6.52 9.22
C GLU A 136 -4.10 -6.88 8.44
N GLY A 137 -3.92 -7.36 7.21
CA GLY A 137 -4.97 -7.68 6.24
C GLY A 137 -4.85 -6.85 4.97
N ASN A 138 -5.87 -6.85 4.13
CA ASN A 138 -5.91 -5.97 2.97
C ASN A 138 -6.03 -4.49 3.40
N ILE A 139 -5.64 -3.57 2.51
CA ILE A 139 -5.55 -2.13 2.83
C ILE A 139 -6.87 -1.60 3.39
N LEU A 140 -8.01 -1.94 2.78
CA LEU A 140 -9.32 -1.40 3.17
C LEU A 140 -9.71 -1.86 4.57
N ASN A 141 -9.54 -3.15 4.88
CA ASN A 141 -9.82 -3.69 6.21
C ASN A 141 -8.85 -3.16 7.26
N MET A 142 -7.57 -3.04 6.91
CA MET A 142 -6.53 -2.54 7.79
C MET A 142 -6.79 -1.08 8.18
N LEU A 143 -7.12 -0.22 7.22
CA LEU A 143 -7.46 1.18 7.47
C LEU A 143 -8.73 1.31 8.32
N THR A 144 -9.78 0.53 8.00
CA THR A 144 -11.02 0.56 8.77
C THR A 144 -10.77 0.19 10.24
N LYS A 145 -10.02 -0.88 10.49
CA LYS A 145 -9.66 -1.31 11.86
C LYS A 145 -8.82 -0.26 12.58
N ALA A 146 -7.82 0.31 11.87
CA ALA A 146 -6.94 1.32 12.48
C ALA A 146 -7.69 2.60 12.83
N ILE A 147 -8.57 3.09 11.96
CA ILE A 147 -9.41 4.28 12.22
C ILE A 147 -10.35 4.01 13.40
N SER A 148 -11.10 2.89 13.37
CA SER A 148 -12.00 2.55 14.48
C SER A 148 -11.27 2.41 15.82
N TYR A 149 -10.05 1.87 15.80
CA TYR A 149 -9.22 1.80 17.00
C TYR A 149 -8.77 3.19 17.46
N LEU A 150 -8.34 4.04 16.54
CA LEU A 150 -7.90 5.40 16.83
C LEU A 150 -9.01 6.21 17.53
N ASP A 151 -10.24 6.10 17.06
CA ASP A 151 -11.41 6.75 17.66
C ASP A 151 -11.59 6.35 19.14
N THR A 152 -11.27 5.13 19.51
CA THR A 152 -11.30 4.67 20.91
C THR A 152 -10.18 5.24 21.76
N GLN A 153 -9.09 5.72 21.16
CA GLN A 153 -7.90 6.21 21.86
C GLN A 153 -7.88 7.75 22.00
N ILE A 154 -8.61 8.45 21.13
CA ILE A 154 -8.78 9.90 21.20
C ILE A 154 -9.89 10.19 22.19
N LYS A 155 -9.53 10.64 23.40
CA LYS A 155 -10.49 11.20 24.33
C LYS A 155 -10.74 12.65 23.95
N GLU A 156 -11.96 12.98 23.57
CA GLU A 156 -12.39 14.37 23.49
C GLU A 156 -12.21 14.98 24.89
N LYS A 157 -11.37 16.03 24.99
CA LYS A 157 -11.33 16.82 26.19
C LYS A 157 -12.63 17.59 26.22
N PRO A 158 -13.45 17.48 27.29
CA PRO A 158 -14.62 18.36 27.42
C PRO A 158 -14.11 19.82 27.41
N ILE A 159 -14.63 20.61 26.48
CA ILE A 159 -14.44 22.07 26.51
C ILE A 159 -15.18 22.52 27.74
N LEU A 160 -14.44 22.85 28.82
CA LEU A 160 -14.98 23.59 29.93
C LEU A 160 -15.31 25.00 29.40
N GLU A 161 -16.57 25.24 29.07
CA GLU A 161 -17.06 26.61 28.93
C GLU A 161 -16.70 27.31 30.23
N GLN A 162 -15.79 28.28 30.14
CA GLN A 162 -15.61 29.25 31.22
C GLN A 162 -16.92 30.00 31.34
N THR A 163 -17.76 29.58 32.27
CA THR A 163 -18.85 30.42 32.76
C THR A 163 -18.15 31.53 33.56
N ASP A 164 -18.03 32.68 32.93
CA ASP A 164 -17.68 33.91 33.65
C ASP A 164 -18.72 34.10 34.77
N CYS A 165 -18.30 33.78 35.98
CA CYS A 165 -19.04 34.19 37.16
C CYS A 165 -18.84 35.71 37.34
N LEU A 166 -19.90 36.47 37.05
CA LEU A 166 -20.09 37.85 37.51
C LEU A 166 -20.12 37.94 39.04
#